data_04b2de343734b2e08034bbea4e2278d7
#
_entry.id   04b2de343734b2e08034bbea4e2278d7
#
_cell.length_a   1.000
_cell.length_b   1.000
_cell.length_c   1.000
_cell.angle_alpha   90.00
_cell.angle_beta   90.00
_cell.angle_gamma   90.00
#
_symmetry.space_group_name_H-M   'P 1'
#
loop_
_entity.id
_entity.type
_entity.pdbx_description
1 polymer ?
#
loop_
_entity_poly.entity_id
_entity_poly.type
_entity_poly.pdbx_seq_one_letter_code
_entity_poly.pdbx_strand_id
1 'polypeptide(L)'
;MQVAPVAAEPLAAALANRVTRINQVLRASTSSRSTASLLVLRRLDDEGAQRITDLAAAELVAQPTMTGIVRRLEADGLVRRTPDPDDGRASRIALTRAGAEELGAVRSARAAALQARLDRLDAGARDALAAALPALDQLLA
;
A
#
# COMPACT_ATOMS: atom_id res chain seq x y z
N MET A 1 16.28 -32.38 -33.30
CA MET A 1 16.37 -30.97 -32.79
C MET A 1 15.91 -30.97 -31.35
N GLN A 2 16.85 -30.97 -30.44
CA GLN A 2 16.60 -31.05 -29.01
C GLN A 2 16.22 -29.63 -28.53
N VAL A 3 14.93 -29.41 -28.22
CA VAL A 3 14.48 -28.15 -27.60
C VAL A 3 15.09 -28.15 -26.20
N ALA A 4 16.06 -27.26 -25.95
CA ALA A 4 16.60 -27.05 -24.61
C ALA A 4 15.44 -26.71 -23.66
N PRO A 5 15.39 -27.27 -22.44
CA PRO A 5 14.37 -26.89 -21.47
C PRO A 5 14.50 -25.38 -21.22
N VAL A 6 13.41 -24.64 -21.41
CA VAL A 6 13.32 -23.25 -20.98
C VAL A 6 13.68 -23.24 -19.49
N ALA A 7 14.80 -22.63 -19.13
CA ALA A 7 15.23 -22.52 -17.74
C ALA A 7 14.06 -21.96 -16.94
N ALA A 8 13.64 -22.68 -15.88
CA ALA A 8 12.56 -22.22 -15.02
C ALA A 8 12.90 -20.81 -14.51
N GLU A 9 11.98 -19.88 -14.69
CA GLU A 9 12.15 -18.50 -14.21
C GLU A 9 12.49 -18.53 -12.71
N PRO A 10 13.53 -17.83 -12.24
CA PRO A 10 13.86 -17.78 -10.82
C PRO A 10 12.65 -17.34 -10.00
N LEU A 11 12.39 -17.96 -8.85
CA LEU A 11 11.22 -17.68 -8.03
C LEU A 11 11.04 -16.19 -7.73
N ALA A 12 12.13 -15.48 -7.44
CA ALA A 12 12.12 -14.04 -7.18
C ALA A 12 11.58 -13.24 -8.38
N ALA A 13 12.03 -13.54 -9.59
CA ALA A 13 11.57 -12.87 -10.81
C ALA A 13 10.09 -13.20 -11.09
N ALA A 14 9.73 -14.48 -10.94
CA ALA A 14 8.35 -14.94 -11.11
C ALA A 14 7.39 -14.25 -10.13
N LEU A 15 7.80 -14.12 -8.87
CA LEU A 15 7.02 -13.45 -7.83
C LEU A 15 6.91 -11.94 -8.11
N ALA A 16 8.01 -11.27 -8.45
CA ALA A 16 8.02 -9.84 -8.77
C ALA A 16 7.07 -9.49 -9.93
N ASN A 17 7.08 -10.30 -10.99
CA ASN A 17 6.17 -10.13 -12.12
C ASN A 17 4.70 -10.28 -11.71
N ARG A 18 4.37 -11.26 -10.85
CA ARG A 18 3.01 -11.48 -10.37
C ARG A 18 2.54 -10.35 -9.45
N VAL A 19 3.40 -9.89 -8.55
CA VAL A 19 3.11 -8.73 -7.67
C VAL A 19 2.81 -7.49 -8.50
N THR A 20 3.60 -7.21 -9.54
CA THR A 20 3.36 -6.10 -10.46
C THR A 20 1.97 -6.19 -11.10
N ARG A 21 1.59 -7.37 -11.62
CA ARG A 21 0.27 -7.58 -12.24
C ARG A 21 -0.88 -7.48 -11.24
N ILE A 22 -0.71 -8.02 -10.03
CA ILE A 22 -1.70 -7.88 -8.96
C ILE A 22 -1.89 -6.41 -8.62
N ASN A 23 -0.82 -5.64 -8.48
CA ASN A 23 -0.91 -4.21 -8.23
C ASN A 23 -1.64 -3.43 -9.33
N GLN A 24 -1.47 -3.80 -10.61
CA GLN A 24 -2.22 -3.20 -11.71
C GLN A 24 -3.73 -3.45 -11.57
N VAL A 25 -4.11 -4.68 -11.23
CA VAL A 25 -5.52 -5.05 -10.97
C VAL A 25 -6.09 -4.22 -9.81
N LEU A 26 -5.35 -4.10 -8.72
CA LEU A 26 -5.79 -3.38 -7.53
C LEU A 26 -5.91 -1.87 -7.79
N ARG A 27 -5.02 -1.29 -8.59
CA ARG A 27 -5.11 0.11 -9.00
C ARG A 27 -6.34 0.39 -9.85
N ALA A 28 -6.69 -0.52 -10.76
CA ALA A 28 -7.88 -0.37 -11.60
C ALA A 28 -9.19 -0.45 -10.81
N SER A 29 -9.18 -1.06 -9.63
CA SER A 29 -10.36 -1.25 -8.78
C SER A 29 -10.56 -0.15 -7.72
N THR A 30 -9.58 0.74 -7.55
CA THR A 30 -9.61 1.79 -6.54
C THR A 30 -9.66 3.17 -7.18
N SER A 31 -10.16 4.17 -6.43
CA SER A 31 -10.28 5.55 -6.85
C SER A 31 -8.93 6.17 -7.28
N SER A 32 -9.00 7.31 -7.94
CA SER A 32 -7.91 8.07 -8.57
C SER A 32 -6.76 8.56 -7.66
N ARG A 33 -6.74 8.14 -6.40
CA ARG A 33 -5.72 8.60 -5.45
C ARG A 33 -4.36 7.94 -5.74
N SER A 34 -3.30 8.73 -5.71
CA SER A 34 -1.95 8.23 -5.97
C SER A 34 -1.49 7.19 -4.93
N THR A 35 -0.67 6.24 -5.35
CA THR A 35 -0.08 5.24 -4.47
C THR A 35 0.67 5.90 -3.30
N ALA A 36 1.40 6.98 -3.55
CA ALA A 36 2.13 7.71 -2.51
C ALA A 36 1.19 8.30 -1.45
N SER A 37 0.03 8.84 -1.84
CA SER A 37 -0.99 9.33 -0.90
C SER A 37 -1.54 8.19 -0.03
N LEU A 38 -1.83 7.04 -0.62
CA LEU A 38 -2.33 5.88 0.12
C LEU A 38 -1.28 5.31 1.10
N LEU A 39 0.00 5.32 0.74
CA LEU A 39 1.09 4.90 1.63
C LEU A 39 1.20 5.82 2.85
N VAL A 40 1.09 7.14 2.65
CA VAL A 40 1.08 8.11 3.76
C VAL A 40 -0.10 7.87 4.69
N LEU A 41 -1.33 7.74 4.17
CA LEU A 41 -2.52 7.47 4.99
C LEU A 41 -2.36 6.17 5.79
N ARG A 42 -1.87 5.11 5.15
CA ARG A 42 -1.64 3.82 5.79
C ARG A 42 -0.62 3.93 6.92
N ARG A 43 0.52 4.61 6.68
CA ARG A 43 1.54 4.81 7.71
C ARG A 43 1.00 5.56 8.92
N LEU A 44 0.22 6.61 8.68
CA LEU A 44 -0.42 7.35 9.77
C LEU A 44 -1.46 6.52 10.53
N ASP A 45 -2.12 5.58 9.87
CA ASP A 45 -3.04 4.63 10.51
C ASP A 45 -2.29 3.62 11.38
N ASP A 46 -1.17 3.09 10.87
CA ASP A 46 -0.39 2.03 11.52
C ASP A 46 0.48 2.58 12.68
N GLU A 47 1.09 3.75 12.52
CA GLU A 47 2.12 4.30 13.41
C GLU A 47 1.70 5.59 14.15
N GLY A 48 0.54 6.15 13.83
CA GLY A 48 0.05 7.40 14.41
C GLY A 48 0.66 8.65 13.78
N ALA A 49 0.50 9.79 14.47
CA ALA A 49 0.94 11.09 13.97
C ALA A 49 2.46 11.19 13.84
N GLN A 50 2.95 11.69 12.70
CA GLN A 50 4.37 11.80 12.38
C GLN A 50 4.73 13.17 11.80
N ARG A 51 6.00 13.56 11.91
CA ARG A 51 6.55 14.74 11.22
C ARG A 51 6.64 14.50 9.73
N ILE A 52 6.55 15.58 8.93
CA ILE A 52 6.73 15.47 7.46
C ILE A 52 8.11 14.90 7.11
N THR A 53 9.15 15.25 7.85
CA THR A 53 10.51 14.73 7.66
C THR A 53 10.59 13.22 7.85
N ASP A 54 9.89 12.68 8.85
CA ASP A 54 9.86 11.25 9.13
C ASP A 54 9.07 10.49 8.06
N LEU A 55 7.94 11.05 7.61
CA LEU A 55 7.16 10.52 6.48
C LEU A 55 7.99 10.49 5.19
N ALA A 56 8.72 11.56 4.88
CA ALA A 56 9.57 11.65 3.70
C ALA A 56 10.69 10.60 3.71
N ALA A 57 11.36 10.45 4.86
CA ALA A 57 12.42 9.46 5.04
C ALA A 57 11.89 8.03 4.91
N ALA A 58 10.77 7.74 5.56
CA ALA A 58 10.17 6.41 5.56
C ALA A 58 9.67 5.96 4.17
N GLU A 59 9.11 6.89 3.39
CA GLU A 59 8.63 6.60 2.02
C GLU A 59 9.70 6.82 0.94
N LEU A 60 10.94 7.14 1.33
CA LEU A 60 12.07 7.37 0.43
C LEU A 60 11.78 8.43 -0.65
N VAL A 61 11.08 9.50 -0.27
CA VAL A 61 10.79 10.64 -1.15
C VAL A 61 11.41 11.92 -0.61
N ALA A 62 11.69 12.85 -1.52
CA ALA A 62 12.20 14.17 -1.13
C ALA A 62 11.17 14.94 -0.29
N GLN A 63 11.64 15.69 0.72
CA GLN A 63 10.76 16.46 1.62
C GLN A 63 9.82 17.42 0.88
N PRO A 64 10.22 18.15 -0.19
CA PRO A 64 9.27 18.97 -0.96
C PRO A 64 8.14 18.16 -1.61
N THR A 65 8.43 16.95 -2.08
CA THR A 65 7.44 16.03 -2.64
C THR A 65 6.46 15.58 -1.56
N MET A 66 6.96 15.18 -0.38
CA MET A 66 6.11 14.81 0.75
C MET A 66 5.24 15.97 1.21
N THR A 67 5.78 17.19 1.26
CA THR A 67 5.01 18.40 1.56
C THR A 67 3.86 18.60 0.59
N GLY A 68 4.07 18.37 -0.71
CA GLY A 68 3.02 18.46 -1.72
C GLY A 68 1.94 17.38 -1.56
N ILE A 69 2.31 16.15 -1.19
CA ILE A 69 1.37 15.06 -0.90
C ILE A 69 0.52 15.42 0.31
N VAL A 70 1.14 15.82 1.42
CA VAL A 70 0.46 16.18 2.66
C VAL A 70 -0.50 17.35 2.46
N ARG A 71 -0.10 18.39 1.71
CA ARG A 71 -1.00 19.53 1.39
C ARG A 71 -2.27 19.08 0.68
N ARG A 72 -2.17 18.16 -0.28
CA ARG A 72 -3.34 17.62 -0.99
C ARG A 72 -4.23 16.81 -0.04
N LEU A 73 -3.63 15.94 0.77
CA LEU A 73 -4.38 15.16 1.75
C LEU A 73 -5.07 16.05 2.80
N GLU A 74 -4.43 17.14 3.21
CA GLU A 74 -4.97 18.13 4.13
C GLU A 74 -6.13 18.92 3.50
N ALA A 75 -5.99 19.34 2.23
CA ALA A 75 -7.06 19.98 1.46
C ALA A 75 -8.28 19.07 1.28
N ASP A 76 -8.06 17.78 1.14
CA ASP A 76 -9.13 16.77 1.06
C ASP A 76 -9.70 16.38 2.45
N GLY A 77 -9.18 16.94 3.53
CA GLY A 77 -9.63 16.65 4.90
C GLY A 77 -9.25 15.27 5.45
N LEU A 78 -8.30 14.58 4.82
CA LEU A 78 -7.91 13.20 5.19
C LEU A 78 -6.81 13.16 6.24
N VAL A 79 -6.03 14.24 6.35
CA VAL A 79 -5.04 14.45 7.40
C VAL A 79 -5.18 15.85 7.98
N ARG A 80 -4.64 16.07 9.16
CA ARG A 80 -4.58 17.37 9.82
C ARG A 80 -3.22 17.59 10.48
N ARG A 81 -2.88 18.85 10.70
CA ARG A 81 -1.70 19.21 11.50
C ARG A 81 -2.06 19.25 12.96
N THR A 82 -1.17 18.71 13.79
CA THR A 82 -1.25 18.79 15.24
C THR A 82 0.06 19.33 15.79
N PRO A 83 0.08 20.02 16.94
CA PRO A 83 1.31 20.40 17.59
C PRO A 83 2.17 19.18 17.89
N ASP A 84 3.50 19.31 17.71
CA ASP A 84 4.42 18.29 18.18
C ASP A 84 4.56 18.38 19.70
N PRO A 85 4.35 17.30 20.47
CA PRO A 85 4.44 17.34 21.93
C PRO A 85 5.86 17.59 22.44
N ASP A 86 6.88 17.29 21.62
CA ASP A 86 8.29 17.40 22.01
C ASP A 86 8.93 18.72 21.52
N ASP A 87 8.31 19.38 20.54
CA ASP A 87 8.80 20.65 19.97
C ASP A 87 7.61 21.52 19.55
N GLY A 88 7.28 22.52 20.35
CA GLY A 88 6.17 23.43 20.09
C GLY A 88 6.29 24.27 18.81
N ARG A 89 7.44 24.28 18.14
CA ARG A 89 7.66 24.93 16.83
C ARG A 89 7.40 24.00 15.65
N ALA A 90 7.34 22.70 15.89
CA ALA A 90 7.08 21.67 14.89
C ALA A 90 5.62 21.24 14.90
N SER A 91 5.19 20.63 13.81
CA SER A 91 3.88 20.00 13.69
C SER A 91 4.01 18.55 13.24
N ARG A 92 3.08 17.73 13.71
CA ARG A 92 2.88 16.37 13.22
C ARG A 92 1.66 16.32 12.32
N ILE A 93 1.69 15.40 11.39
CA ILE A 93 0.57 15.06 10.52
C ILE A 93 -0.16 13.89 11.15
N ALA A 94 -1.45 14.06 11.36
CA ALA A 94 -2.33 13.03 11.95
C ALA A 94 -3.42 12.64 10.97
N LEU A 95 -3.78 11.37 10.96
CA LEU A 95 -4.92 10.86 10.20
C LEU A 95 -6.22 11.45 10.79
N THR A 96 -7.16 11.83 9.94
CA THR A 96 -8.52 12.20 10.35
C THR A 96 -9.44 10.98 10.28
N ARG A 97 -10.63 11.09 10.85
CA ARG A 97 -11.66 10.07 10.68
C ARG A 97 -11.97 9.84 9.20
N ALA A 98 -12.10 10.92 8.41
CA ALA A 98 -12.32 10.83 6.97
C ALA A 98 -11.16 10.11 6.27
N GLY A 99 -9.91 10.33 6.70
CA GLY A 99 -8.73 9.61 6.20
C GLY A 99 -8.78 8.11 6.50
N ALA A 100 -9.18 7.73 7.69
CA ALA A 100 -9.36 6.32 8.07
C ALA A 100 -10.50 5.65 7.28
N GLU A 101 -11.61 6.33 7.07
CA GLU A 101 -12.75 5.86 6.27
C GLU A 101 -12.34 5.68 4.80
N GLU A 102 -11.61 6.62 4.21
CA GLU A 102 -11.06 6.52 2.84
C GLU A 102 -10.13 5.29 2.70
N LEU A 103 -9.23 5.10 3.67
CA LEU A 103 -8.33 3.95 3.68
C LEU A 103 -9.09 2.63 3.79
N GLY A 104 -10.13 2.58 4.62
CA GLY A 104 -11.04 1.43 4.75
C GLY A 104 -11.77 1.13 3.44
N ALA A 105 -12.28 2.14 2.75
CA ALA A 105 -12.94 1.99 1.45
C ALA A 105 -11.98 1.43 0.40
N VAL A 106 -10.74 1.90 0.36
CA VAL A 106 -9.70 1.37 -0.55
C VAL A 106 -9.39 -0.10 -0.23
N ARG A 107 -9.23 -0.45 1.06
CA ARG A 107 -9.01 -1.84 1.49
C ARG A 107 -10.16 -2.75 1.04
N SER A 108 -11.40 -2.33 1.24
CA SER A 108 -12.59 -3.08 0.84
C SER A 108 -12.70 -3.26 -0.67
N ALA A 109 -12.45 -2.21 -1.46
CA ALA A 109 -12.46 -2.28 -2.91
C ALA A 109 -11.39 -3.25 -3.46
N ARG A 110 -10.19 -3.22 -2.87
CA ARG A 110 -9.10 -4.15 -3.23
C ARG A 110 -9.45 -5.59 -2.89
N ALA A 111 -10.01 -5.83 -1.70
CA ALA A 111 -10.46 -7.16 -1.30
C ALA A 111 -11.54 -7.70 -2.24
N ALA A 112 -12.54 -6.89 -2.60
CA ALA A 112 -13.58 -7.26 -3.54
C ALA A 112 -13.04 -7.59 -4.95
N ALA A 113 -12.08 -6.81 -5.44
CA ALA A 113 -11.43 -7.06 -6.72
C ALA A 113 -10.64 -8.37 -6.76
N LEU A 114 -9.98 -8.73 -5.66
CA LEU A 114 -9.30 -10.02 -5.51
C LEU A 114 -10.31 -11.15 -5.36
N GLN A 115 -11.36 -10.96 -4.55
CA GLN A 115 -12.39 -11.98 -4.34
C GLN A 115 -13.02 -12.41 -5.66
N ALA A 116 -13.42 -11.47 -6.53
CA ALA A 116 -13.98 -11.76 -7.84
C ALA A 116 -13.06 -12.61 -8.74
N ARG A 117 -11.72 -12.55 -8.51
CA ARG A 117 -10.75 -13.38 -9.22
C ARG A 117 -10.53 -14.73 -8.54
N LEU A 118 -10.52 -14.77 -7.22
CA LEU A 118 -10.43 -15.99 -6.43
C LEU A 118 -11.63 -16.91 -6.70
N ASP A 119 -12.81 -16.35 -6.90
CA ASP A 119 -14.04 -17.11 -7.19
C ASP A 119 -13.98 -17.89 -8.53
N ARG A 120 -13.08 -17.48 -9.43
CA ARG A 120 -12.85 -18.15 -10.71
C ARG A 120 -11.83 -19.28 -10.64
N LEU A 121 -11.13 -19.41 -9.52
CA LEU A 121 -10.15 -20.46 -9.30
C LEU A 121 -10.83 -21.74 -8.81
N ASP A 122 -10.23 -22.88 -9.14
CA ASP A 122 -10.60 -24.14 -8.51
C ASP A 122 -10.21 -24.16 -7.00
N ALA A 123 -10.73 -25.15 -6.28
CA ALA A 123 -10.48 -25.27 -4.85
C ALA A 123 -8.99 -25.47 -4.54
N GLY A 124 -8.28 -26.28 -5.33
CA GLY A 124 -6.86 -26.54 -5.11
C GLY A 124 -5.99 -25.29 -5.26
N ALA A 125 -6.28 -24.45 -6.25
CA ALA A 125 -5.57 -23.19 -6.44
C ALA A 125 -5.84 -22.20 -5.30
N ARG A 126 -7.07 -22.11 -4.80
CA ARG A 126 -7.41 -21.29 -3.63
C ARG A 126 -6.71 -21.78 -2.35
N ASP A 127 -6.70 -23.10 -2.12
CA ASP A 127 -6.03 -23.67 -0.96
C ASP A 127 -4.51 -23.45 -1.01
N ALA A 128 -3.90 -23.55 -2.19
CA ALA A 128 -2.48 -23.26 -2.38
C ALA A 128 -2.14 -21.79 -2.08
N LEU A 129 -2.97 -20.85 -2.51
CA LEU A 129 -2.80 -19.43 -2.18
C LEU A 129 -2.96 -19.16 -0.69
N ALA A 130 -3.96 -19.76 -0.05
CA ALA A 130 -4.16 -19.65 1.40
C ALA A 130 -2.96 -20.20 2.18
N ALA A 131 -2.43 -21.35 1.77
CA ALA A 131 -1.26 -21.95 2.38
C ALA A 131 0.04 -21.15 2.19
N ALA A 132 0.11 -20.29 1.16
CA ALA A 132 1.26 -19.44 0.90
C ALA A 132 1.28 -18.14 1.73
N LEU A 133 0.17 -17.72 2.34
CA LEU A 133 0.10 -16.46 3.10
C LEU A 133 1.16 -16.35 4.20
N PRO A 134 1.41 -17.36 5.05
CA PRO A 134 2.45 -17.28 6.07
C PRO A 134 3.87 -17.10 5.50
N ALA A 135 4.14 -17.65 4.31
CA ALA A 135 5.43 -17.44 3.64
C ALA A 135 5.56 -16.01 3.09
N LEU A 136 4.48 -15.41 2.62
CA LEU A 136 4.46 -14.02 2.21
C LEU A 136 4.65 -13.08 3.41
N ASP A 137 4.07 -13.40 4.57
CA ASP A 137 4.28 -12.62 5.80
C ASP A 137 5.75 -12.64 6.22
N GLN A 138 6.42 -13.80 6.14
CA GLN A 138 7.86 -13.92 6.41
C GLN A 138 8.72 -13.14 5.42
N LEU A 139 8.28 -13.04 4.16
CA LEU A 139 8.99 -12.26 3.14
C LEU A 139 8.93 -10.75 3.41
N LEU A 140 7.88 -10.30 4.12
CA LEU A 140 7.61 -8.89 4.40
C LEU A 140 8.10 -8.43 5.79
N ALA A 141 8.50 -9.38 6.65
CA ALA A 141 9.05 -9.11 7.98
C ALA A 141 10.50 -8.61 7.89
#